data_eca4f4ee85810ae9b53a0b35146000c4
#
_entry.id   eca4f4ee85810ae9b53a0b35146000c4
#
_cell.length_a   1.000
_cell.length_b   1.000
_cell.length_c   1.000
_cell.angle_alpha   90.00
_cell.angle_beta   90.00
_cell.angle_gamma   90.00
#
_symmetry.space_group_name_H-M   'P 1'
#
loop_
_entity.id
_entity.type
_entity.pdbx_description
1 polymer ?
#
loop_
_entity_poly.entity_id
_entity_poly.type
_entity_poly.pdbx_seq_one_letter_code
_entity_poly.pdbx_strand_id
1 'polypeptide(L)'
;MLGALSAIGEAAARLYAADNARLVLAGRNIERLEQVGTDLAARGAAEAKSWPVDFTACADPGGELERMAAHLEGPVDAILLFFGVLGDQALAERDPAEAARIIDVNFTAAVPWCLAAAALLESQQAGALVVVSSVAADRGRQSNYVYGAAKAGLGVLVEGFAHRLARSGAHAVVIKAGFVDTPMTAHLKRGGPLWAKPATVARTIRAAAERPGRPVVYAPWFWRYIMLVVRNVPAFIFHKTRL
;
A
#
# COMPACT_ATOMS: atom_id res chain seq x y z
N MET A 1 4.22 -0.46 -10.01
CA MET A 1 3.63 -1.14 -8.83
C MET A 1 4.77 -1.47 -7.86
N LEU A 2 4.89 -0.73 -6.77
CA LEU A 2 5.97 -0.86 -5.77
C LEU A 2 5.57 -1.89 -4.71
N GLY A 3 6.24 -3.04 -4.67
CA GLY A 3 5.87 -4.20 -3.85
C GLY A 3 4.83 -5.11 -4.53
N ALA A 4 4.99 -5.32 -5.83
CA ALA A 4 4.06 -6.07 -6.69
C ALA A 4 3.80 -7.52 -6.25
N LEU A 5 4.74 -8.12 -5.51
CA LEU A 5 4.65 -9.51 -5.01
C LEU A 5 3.80 -9.66 -3.73
N SER A 6 3.23 -8.57 -3.20
CA SER A 6 2.24 -8.73 -2.13
C SER A 6 0.95 -9.33 -2.68
N ALA A 7 0.22 -10.11 -1.88
CA ALA A 7 -1.02 -10.74 -2.33
C ALA A 7 -2.06 -9.71 -2.84
N ILE A 8 -2.09 -8.51 -2.25
CA ILE A 8 -2.94 -7.41 -2.71
C ILE A 8 -2.39 -6.83 -4.02
N GLY A 9 -1.05 -6.70 -4.14
CA GLY A 9 -0.37 -6.23 -5.35
C GLY A 9 -0.59 -7.15 -6.54
N GLU A 10 -0.41 -8.47 -6.36
CA GLU A 10 -0.71 -9.46 -7.40
C GLU A 10 -2.19 -9.42 -7.83
N ALA A 11 -3.11 -9.30 -6.86
CA ALA A 11 -4.53 -9.20 -7.17
C ALA A 11 -4.88 -7.91 -7.93
N ALA A 12 -4.24 -6.79 -7.60
CA ALA A 12 -4.38 -5.53 -8.33
C ALA A 12 -3.79 -5.64 -9.75
N ALA A 13 -2.58 -6.20 -9.88
CA ALA A 13 -1.93 -6.39 -11.17
C ALA A 13 -2.81 -7.20 -12.15
N ARG A 14 -3.49 -8.25 -11.66
CA ARG A 14 -4.43 -9.04 -12.47
C ARG A 14 -5.64 -8.25 -12.98
N LEU A 15 -6.13 -7.27 -12.20
CA LEU A 15 -7.21 -6.39 -12.64
C LEU A 15 -6.76 -5.47 -13.78
N TYR A 16 -5.57 -4.88 -13.66
CA TYR A 16 -5.00 -4.02 -14.71
C TYR A 16 -4.60 -4.83 -15.97
N ALA A 17 -4.10 -6.05 -15.79
CA ALA A 17 -3.79 -6.93 -16.91
C ALA A 17 -5.02 -7.24 -17.78
N ALA A 18 -6.17 -7.47 -17.15
CA ALA A 18 -7.43 -7.71 -17.87
C ALA A 18 -7.90 -6.51 -18.71
N ASP A 19 -7.39 -5.31 -18.42
CA ASP A 19 -7.66 -4.08 -19.17
C ASP A 19 -6.53 -3.73 -20.16
N ASN A 20 -5.69 -4.68 -20.52
CA ASN A 20 -4.58 -4.49 -21.44
C ASN A 20 -3.57 -3.41 -20.99
N ALA A 21 -3.36 -3.25 -19.67
CA ALA A 21 -2.44 -2.27 -19.15
C ALA A 21 -0.97 -2.66 -19.35
N ARG A 22 -0.10 -1.63 -19.43
CA ARG A 22 1.35 -1.76 -19.29
C ARG A 22 1.73 -1.65 -17.81
N LEU A 23 2.52 -2.57 -17.31
CA LEU A 23 2.83 -2.70 -15.90
C LEU A 23 4.34 -2.78 -15.66
N VAL A 24 4.84 -2.00 -14.71
CA VAL A 24 6.15 -2.23 -14.10
C VAL A 24 5.94 -2.83 -12.72
N LEU A 25 6.48 -4.03 -12.51
CA LEU A 25 6.35 -4.83 -11.30
C LEU A 25 7.65 -4.74 -10.51
N ALA A 26 7.69 -3.90 -9.47
CA ALA A 26 8.88 -3.67 -8.69
C ALA A 26 8.88 -4.48 -7.39
N GLY A 27 10.04 -5.09 -7.06
CA GLY A 27 10.24 -5.90 -5.85
C GLY A 27 11.60 -6.59 -5.81
N ARG A 28 11.90 -7.31 -4.73
CA ARG A 28 13.24 -7.87 -4.51
C ARG A 28 13.53 -9.17 -5.26
N ASN A 29 12.53 -10.02 -5.43
CA ASN A 29 12.70 -11.35 -6.02
C ASN A 29 12.38 -11.33 -7.52
N ILE A 30 13.41 -11.25 -8.35
CA ILE A 30 13.28 -11.15 -9.81
C ILE A 30 12.57 -12.36 -10.41
N GLU A 31 12.91 -13.56 -9.97
CA GLU A 31 12.33 -14.80 -10.50
C GLU A 31 10.81 -14.84 -10.26
N ARG A 32 10.40 -14.43 -9.05
CA ARG A 32 8.98 -14.36 -8.71
C ARG A 32 8.25 -13.25 -9.48
N LEU A 33 8.91 -12.11 -9.73
CA LEU A 33 8.36 -11.03 -10.56
C LEU A 33 8.15 -11.51 -12.01
N GLU A 34 9.09 -12.25 -12.58
CA GLU A 34 8.99 -12.83 -13.93
C GLU A 34 7.86 -13.84 -14.02
N GLN A 35 7.69 -14.72 -13.02
CA GLN A 35 6.56 -15.64 -12.95
C GLN A 35 5.21 -14.90 -12.93
N VAL A 36 5.11 -13.84 -12.11
CA VAL A 36 3.92 -12.98 -12.06
C VAL A 36 3.72 -12.26 -13.38
N GLY A 37 4.78 -11.74 -14.01
CA GLY A 37 4.73 -11.10 -15.32
C GLY A 37 4.18 -12.04 -16.40
N THR A 38 4.62 -13.29 -16.40
CA THR A 38 4.10 -14.34 -17.32
C THR A 38 2.60 -14.62 -17.11
N ASP A 39 2.16 -14.73 -15.84
CA ASP A 39 0.71 -14.88 -15.51
C ASP A 39 -0.09 -13.65 -16.01
N LEU A 40 0.44 -12.44 -15.85
CA LEU A 40 -0.23 -11.22 -16.28
C LEU A 40 -0.30 -11.08 -17.79
N ALA A 41 0.74 -11.47 -18.52
CA ALA A 41 0.73 -11.51 -19.99
C ALA A 41 -0.33 -12.49 -20.50
N ALA A 42 -0.43 -13.68 -19.91
CA ALA A 42 -1.48 -14.66 -20.22
C ALA A 42 -2.91 -14.16 -19.90
N ARG A 43 -3.04 -13.14 -19.03
CA ARG A 43 -4.30 -12.50 -18.66
C ARG A 43 -4.63 -11.26 -19.48
N GLY A 44 -3.79 -10.89 -20.45
CA GLY A 44 -4.04 -9.79 -21.37
C GLY A 44 -3.31 -8.50 -21.05
N ALA A 45 -2.32 -8.49 -20.15
CA ALA A 45 -1.46 -7.31 -20.00
C ALA A 45 -0.74 -7.01 -21.32
N ALA A 46 -0.74 -5.74 -21.75
CA ALA A 46 0.03 -5.31 -22.91
C ALA A 46 1.53 -5.52 -22.68
N GLU A 47 1.96 -5.29 -21.45
CA GLU A 47 3.33 -5.53 -20.99
C GLU A 47 3.36 -5.69 -19.46
N ALA A 48 4.25 -6.55 -18.96
CA ALA A 48 4.52 -6.71 -17.53
C ALA A 48 6.03 -6.79 -17.27
N LYS A 49 6.68 -5.64 -17.10
CA LYS A 49 8.13 -5.54 -16.88
C LYS A 49 8.49 -5.82 -15.43
N SER A 50 9.36 -6.80 -15.21
CA SER A 50 9.95 -7.08 -13.90
C SER A 50 11.07 -6.09 -13.59
N TRP A 51 11.04 -5.52 -12.37
CA TRP A 51 12.01 -4.51 -11.91
C TRP A 51 12.56 -4.89 -10.53
N PRO A 52 13.78 -5.45 -10.44
CA PRO A 52 14.36 -5.84 -9.17
C PRO A 52 14.83 -4.60 -8.40
N VAL A 53 14.29 -4.40 -7.20
CA VAL A 53 14.68 -3.31 -6.31
C VAL A 53 14.39 -3.65 -4.85
N ASP A 54 15.31 -3.28 -3.94
CA ASP A 54 15.07 -3.24 -2.51
C ASP A 54 14.68 -1.81 -2.10
N PHE A 55 13.44 -1.64 -1.68
CA PHE A 55 12.90 -0.33 -1.33
C PHE A 55 13.56 0.30 -0.10
N THR A 56 14.16 -0.52 0.77
CA THR A 56 14.83 -0.06 1.99
C THR A 56 16.30 0.30 1.77
N ALA A 57 16.92 -0.26 0.73
CA ALA A 57 18.33 -0.07 0.41
C ALA A 57 18.58 0.79 -0.84
N CYS A 58 17.51 1.28 -1.48
CA CYS A 58 17.62 2.10 -2.69
C CYS A 58 18.15 3.50 -2.32
N ALA A 59 19.32 3.85 -2.86
CA ALA A 59 19.95 5.14 -2.60
C ALA A 59 19.27 6.31 -3.35
N ASP A 60 18.65 6.04 -4.50
CA ASP A 60 17.98 7.03 -5.34
C ASP A 60 16.59 6.56 -5.79
N PRO A 61 15.60 6.60 -4.92
CA PRO A 61 14.21 6.25 -5.27
C PRO A 61 13.60 7.10 -6.38
N GLY A 62 14.04 8.37 -6.50
CA GLY A 62 13.59 9.29 -7.54
C GLY A 62 14.02 8.83 -8.92
N GLY A 63 15.33 8.69 -9.13
CA GLY A 63 15.87 8.24 -10.41
C GLY A 63 15.42 6.81 -10.76
N GLU A 64 15.22 5.93 -9.77
CA GLU A 64 14.65 4.60 -10.03
C GLU A 64 13.22 4.70 -10.55
N LEU A 65 12.38 5.54 -9.94
CA LEU A 65 10.99 5.72 -10.36
C LEU A 65 10.91 6.35 -11.75
N GLU A 66 11.77 7.30 -12.06
CA GLU A 66 11.86 7.91 -13.40
C GLU A 66 12.23 6.87 -14.48
N ARG A 67 13.21 5.99 -14.20
CA ARG A 67 13.57 4.89 -15.11
C ARG A 67 12.41 3.91 -15.32
N MET A 68 11.65 3.58 -14.24
CA MET A 68 10.45 2.76 -14.33
C MET A 68 9.37 3.46 -15.18
N ALA A 69 9.16 4.76 -15.00
CA ALA A 69 8.19 5.53 -15.75
C ALA A 69 8.55 5.64 -17.24
N ALA A 70 9.82 5.91 -17.53
CA ALA A 70 10.32 5.99 -18.90
C ALA A 70 10.10 4.69 -19.71
N HIS A 71 10.15 3.53 -19.01
CA HIS A 71 9.88 2.23 -19.63
C HIS A 71 8.43 2.06 -20.12
N LEU A 72 7.47 2.79 -19.54
CA LEU A 72 6.06 2.67 -19.91
C LEU A 72 5.69 3.38 -21.23
N GLU A 73 6.60 4.16 -21.81
CA GLU A 73 6.42 4.88 -23.09
C GLU A 73 5.16 5.78 -23.14
N GLY A 74 4.82 6.39 -22.01
CA GLY A 74 3.66 7.27 -21.90
C GLY A 74 3.46 7.80 -20.48
N PRO A 75 2.41 8.59 -20.25
CA PRO A 75 2.10 9.07 -18.92
C PRO A 75 1.78 7.91 -17.97
N VAL A 76 2.15 8.08 -16.69
CA VAL A 76 1.88 7.12 -15.64
C VAL A 76 0.49 7.35 -15.07
N ASP A 77 -0.46 6.46 -15.33
CA ASP A 77 -1.84 6.57 -14.81
C ASP A 77 -1.90 6.34 -13.29
N ALA A 78 -1.11 5.40 -12.78
CA ALA A 78 -1.13 5.09 -11.35
C ALA A 78 0.22 4.57 -10.83
N ILE A 79 0.63 5.08 -9.66
CA ILE A 79 1.71 4.54 -8.85
C ILE A 79 1.09 3.92 -7.60
N LEU A 80 1.25 2.60 -7.47
CA LEU A 80 0.62 1.80 -6.42
C LEU A 80 1.69 1.27 -5.47
N LEU A 81 1.62 1.61 -4.18
CA LEU A 81 2.59 1.20 -3.16
C LEU A 81 1.97 0.17 -2.22
N PHE A 82 2.56 -1.03 -2.21
CA PHE A 82 2.07 -2.21 -1.47
C PHE A 82 3.06 -2.75 -0.45
N PHE A 83 4.33 -2.38 -0.50
CA PHE A 83 5.33 -2.98 0.38
C PHE A 83 5.12 -2.60 1.84
N GLY A 84 5.51 -3.51 2.72
CA GLY A 84 5.40 -3.37 4.16
C GLY A 84 5.51 -4.72 4.85
N VAL A 85 5.67 -4.68 6.16
CA VAL A 85 5.75 -5.86 7.04
C VAL A 85 4.86 -5.64 8.26
N LEU A 86 4.22 -6.69 8.75
CA LEU A 86 3.47 -6.61 10.01
C LEU A 86 4.45 -6.59 11.21
N GLY A 87 5.51 -7.38 11.12
CA GLY A 87 6.44 -7.60 12.21
C GLY A 87 5.86 -8.44 13.34
N ASP A 88 6.63 -8.59 14.40
CA ASP A 88 6.22 -9.23 15.64
C ASP A 88 6.23 -8.19 16.76
N GLN A 89 5.03 -7.81 17.25
CA GLN A 89 4.90 -6.81 18.32
C GLN A 89 5.58 -7.26 19.62
N ALA A 90 5.45 -8.54 19.99
CA ALA A 90 6.03 -9.04 21.22
C ALA A 90 7.58 -9.09 21.16
N LEU A 91 8.14 -9.29 19.97
CA LEU A 91 9.56 -9.17 19.73
C LEU A 91 9.99 -7.69 19.76
N ALA A 92 9.26 -6.81 19.10
CA ALA A 92 9.56 -5.38 19.04
C ALA A 92 9.56 -4.68 20.42
N GLU A 93 8.84 -5.24 21.42
CA GLU A 93 8.85 -4.75 22.80
C GLU A 93 10.16 -5.08 23.55
N ARG A 94 10.92 -6.07 23.07
CA ARG A 94 12.14 -6.57 23.72
C ARG A 94 13.39 -6.36 22.88
N ASP A 95 13.21 -6.16 21.57
CA ASP A 95 14.29 -5.95 20.62
C ASP A 95 14.04 -4.63 19.84
N PRO A 96 14.78 -3.57 20.15
CA PRO A 96 14.69 -2.30 19.43
C PRO A 96 14.97 -2.42 17.93
N ALA A 97 15.75 -3.42 17.49
CA ALA A 97 16.04 -3.62 16.08
C ALA A 97 14.80 -4.08 15.30
N GLU A 98 13.96 -4.94 15.89
CA GLU A 98 12.68 -5.31 15.27
C GLU A 98 11.71 -4.13 15.21
N ALA A 99 11.63 -3.33 16.28
CA ALA A 99 10.82 -2.11 16.26
C ALA A 99 11.30 -1.13 15.17
N ALA A 100 12.61 -0.90 15.07
CA ALA A 100 13.20 -0.06 14.03
C ALA A 100 12.90 -0.61 12.63
N ARG A 101 13.05 -1.93 12.39
CA ARG A 101 12.75 -2.58 11.13
C ARG A 101 11.28 -2.40 10.71
N ILE A 102 10.35 -2.51 11.65
CA ILE A 102 8.92 -2.28 11.37
C ILE A 102 8.68 -0.84 10.93
N ILE A 103 9.25 0.14 11.63
CA ILE A 103 9.14 1.56 11.28
C ILE A 103 9.80 1.83 9.92
N ASP A 104 11.02 1.34 9.74
CA ASP A 104 11.80 1.58 8.53
C ASP A 104 11.07 1.09 7.28
N VAL A 105 10.69 -0.18 7.24
CA VAL A 105 10.03 -0.76 6.05
C VAL A 105 8.67 -0.13 5.78
N ASN A 106 7.87 0.16 6.83
CA ASN A 106 6.49 0.63 6.63
C ASN A 106 6.35 2.15 6.47
N PHE A 107 7.35 2.92 6.89
CA PHE A 107 7.29 4.38 6.86
C PHE A 107 8.55 5.02 6.30
N THR A 108 9.72 4.87 6.93
CA THR A 108 10.95 5.58 6.54
C THR A 108 11.31 5.31 5.07
N ALA A 109 11.34 4.05 4.68
CA ALA A 109 11.62 3.67 3.30
C ALA A 109 10.50 4.11 2.31
N ALA A 110 9.24 4.17 2.76
CA ALA A 110 8.14 4.57 1.89
C ALA A 110 8.13 6.07 1.56
N VAL A 111 8.63 6.92 2.48
CA VAL A 111 8.64 8.39 2.32
C VAL A 111 9.30 8.83 1.00
N PRO A 112 10.57 8.48 0.69
CA PRO A 112 11.22 8.96 -0.52
C PRO A 112 10.54 8.45 -1.81
N TRP A 113 10.01 7.23 -1.83
CA TRP A 113 9.25 6.72 -2.96
C TRP A 113 7.94 7.49 -3.18
N CYS A 114 7.23 7.84 -2.10
CA CYS A 114 6.01 8.64 -2.18
C CYS A 114 6.32 10.09 -2.61
N LEU A 115 7.42 10.67 -2.15
CA LEU A 115 7.88 12.01 -2.59
C LEU A 115 8.17 12.03 -4.08
N ALA A 116 8.93 11.06 -4.58
CA ALA A 116 9.25 10.91 -5.99
C ALA A 116 7.98 10.69 -6.83
N ALA A 117 7.08 9.81 -6.37
CA ALA A 117 5.81 9.56 -7.03
C ALA A 117 4.94 10.82 -7.14
N ALA A 118 4.82 11.57 -6.03
CA ALA A 118 4.06 12.82 -6.03
C ALA A 118 4.67 13.86 -6.98
N ALA A 119 5.99 14.00 -7.00
CA ALA A 119 6.67 14.93 -7.89
C ALA A 119 6.47 14.58 -9.38
N LEU A 120 6.59 13.30 -9.75
CA LEU A 120 6.35 12.81 -11.11
C LEU A 120 4.91 13.06 -11.55
N LEU A 121 3.93 12.70 -10.74
CA LEU A 121 2.50 12.87 -11.06
C LEU A 121 2.11 14.36 -11.12
N GLU A 122 2.69 15.19 -10.25
CA GLU A 122 2.49 16.63 -10.28
C GLU A 122 3.06 17.26 -11.57
N SER A 123 4.26 16.84 -11.99
CA SER A 123 4.87 17.35 -13.22
C SER A 123 4.09 16.97 -14.47
N GLN A 124 3.49 15.78 -14.51
CA GLN A 124 2.66 15.35 -15.63
C GLN A 124 1.19 15.84 -15.51
N GLN A 125 0.81 16.48 -14.39
CA GLN A 125 -0.52 17.01 -14.11
C GLN A 125 -1.66 16.00 -14.27
N ALA A 126 -1.38 14.74 -14.00
CA ALA A 126 -2.33 13.62 -14.11
C ALA A 126 -1.87 12.41 -13.30
N GLY A 127 -2.79 11.49 -13.05
CA GLY A 127 -2.51 10.19 -12.46
C GLY A 127 -2.74 10.13 -10.94
N ALA A 128 -2.55 8.95 -10.39
CA ALA A 128 -2.89 8.63 -9.01
C ALA A 128 -1.71 8.01 -8.24
N LEU A 129 -1.43 8.51 -7.03
CA LEU A 129 -0.62 7.82 -6.03
C LEU A 129 -1.56 7.09 -5.06
N VAL A 130 -1.55 5.75 -5.07
CA VAL A 130 -2.35 4.95 -4.15
C VAL A 130 -1.43 4.16 -3.23
N VAL A 131 -1.56 4.39 -1.93
CA VAL A 131 -0.70 3.79 -0.91
C VAL A 131 -1.50 2.92 0.04
N VAL A 132 -1.08 1.67 0.21
CA VAL A 132 -1.76 0.74 1.12
C VAL A 132 -1.26 0.90 2.54
N SER A 133 -2.16 1.35 3.40
CA SER A 133 -2.04 1.42 4.85
C SER A 133 -2.95 0.37 5.51
N SER A 134 -3.33 0.58 6.73
CA SER A 134 -4.13 -0.36 7.54
C SER A 134 -5.09 0.37 8.45
N VAL A 135 -6.17 -0.28 8.85
CA VAL A 135 -7.04 0.16 9.95
C VAL A 135 -6.30 0.19 11.30
N ALA A 136 -5.13 -0.44 11.41
CA ALA A 136 -4.25 -0.34 12.56
C ALA A 136 -3.73 1.10 12.77
N ALA A 137 -3.70 1.91 11.72
CA ALA A 137 -3.31 3.31 11.73
C ALA A 137 -4.27 4.24 12.49
N ASP A 138 -5.50 3.80 12.76
CA ASP A 138 -6.55 4.68 13.28
C ASP A 138 -6.54 4.79 14.81
N ARG A 139 -6.05 3.78 15.51
CA ARG A 139 -5.92 3.79 16.97
C ARG A 139 -4.88 2.77 17.42
N GLY A 140 -3.98 3.18 18.33
CA GLY A 140 -2.99 2.29 18.94
C GLY A 140 -3.67 1.12 19.66
N ARG A 141 -3.20 -0.09 19.41
CA ARG A 141 -3.67 -1.35 20.00
C ARG A 141 -2.50 -2.13 20.57
N GLN A 142 -2.67 -2.78 21.71
CA GLN A 142 -1.62 -3.58 22.34
C GLN A 142 -1.01 -4.61 21.39
N SER A 143 -1.81 -5.15 20.49
CA SER A 143 -1.38 -6.22 19.58
C SER A 143 -0.41 -5.77 18.47
N ASN A 144 -0.33 -4.47 18.12
CA ASN A 144 0.44 -4.01 16.94
C ASN A 144 0.68 -2.50 16.89
N TYR A 145 0.98 -1.85 18.03
CA TYR A 145 1.10 -0.39 18.07
C TYR A 145 2.33 0.16 17.31
N VAL A 146 3.44 -0.58 17.22
CA VAL A 146 4.61 -0.16 16.41
C VAL A 146 4.24 -0.12 14.93
N TYR A 147 3.62 -1.18 14.42
CA TYR A 147 3.09 -1.23 13.06
C TYR A 147 2.02 -0.15 12.83
N GLY A 148 1.09 -0.01 13.79
CA GLY A 148 0.03 0.99 13.74
C GLY A 148 0.57 2.42 13.63
N ALA A 149 1.61 2.76 14.41
CA ALA A 149 2.27 4.06 14.36
C ALA A 149 2.91 4.33 12.98
N ALA A 150 3.65 3.36 12.42
CA ALA A 150 4.24 3.48 11.09
C ALA A 150 3.18 3.68 10.00
N LYS A 151 2.09 2.92 10.04
CA LYS A 151 0.98 3.07 9.09
C LYS A 151 0.15 4.33 9.30
N ALA A 152 0.10 4.87 10.52
CA ALA A 152 -0.51 6.18 10.81
C ALA A 152 0.32 7.31 10.20
N GLY A 153 1.64 7.32 10.42
CA GLY A 153 2.56 8.27 9.79
C GLY A 153 2.45 8.26 8.27
N LEU A 154 2.44 7.06 7.67
CA LEU A 154 2.24 6.90 6.22
C LEU A 154 0.88 7.46 5.77
N GLY A 155 -0.18 7.26 6.53
CA GLY A 155 -1.51 7.80 6.25
C GLY A 155 -1.51 9.34 6.20
N VAL A 156 -0.96 9.98 7.23
CA VAL A 156 -0.86 11.45 7.31
C VAL A 156 0.00 12.01 6.18
N LEU A 157 1.11 11.34 5.83
CA LEU A 157 1.96 11.72 4.71
C LEU A 157 1.17 11.75 3.39
N VAL A 158 0.38 10.71 3.12
CA VAL A 158 -0.41 10.61 1.88
C VAL A 158 -1.55 11.62 1.86
N GLU A 159 -2.18 11.91 3.00
CA GLU A 159 -3.16 13.01 3.11
C GLU A 159 -2.51 14.37 2.77
N GLY A 160 -1.25 14.60 3.19
CA GLY A 160 -0.45 15.76 2.78
C GLY A 160 -0.22 15.82 1.26
N PHE A 161 0.10 14.69 0.62
CA PHE A 161 0.18 14.63 -0.84
C PHE A 161 -1.15 14.87 -1.54
N ALA A 162 -2.25 14.35 -1.01
CA ALA A 162 -3.58 14.63 -1.55
C ALA A 162 -3.89 16.14 -1.54
N HIS A 163 -3.50 16.85 -0.48
CA HIS A 163 -3.63 18.31 -0.41
C HIS A 163 -2.69 19.02 -1.40
N ARG A 164 -1.42 18.58 -1.50
CA ARG A 164 -0.45 19.14 -2.47
C ARG A 164 -0.92 18.99 -3.90
N LEU A 165 -1.39 17.79 -4.29
CA LEU A 165 -1.78 17.46 -5.64
C LEU A 165 -3.19 17.97 -6.04
N ALA A 166 -3.95 18.49 -5.12
CA ALA A 166 -5.35 18.91 -5.37
C ALA A 166 -5.55 19.93 -6.50
N ARG A 167 -4.48 20.61 -6.93
CA ARG A 167 -4.51 21.62 -7.99
C ARG A 167 -3.77 21.20 -9.27
N SER A 168 -3.16 20.02 -9.28
CA SER A 168 -2.32 19.56 -10.40
C SER A 168 -3.04 18.60 -11.36
N GLY A 169 -4.30 18.25 -11.13
CA GLY A 169 -4.97 17.21 -11.90
C GLY A 169 -4.58 15.79 -11.51
N ALA A 170 -3.49 15.60 -10.74
CA ALA A 170 -3.14 14.34 -10.10
C ALA A 170 -3.81 14.22 -8.72
N HIS A 171 -3.84 13.02 -8.14
CA HIS A 171 -4.37 12.84 -6.79
C HIS A 171 -3.61 11.76 -6.00
N ALA A 172 -3.75 11.79 -4.67
CA ALA A 172 -3.19 10.77 -3.80
C ALA A 172 -4.27 10.21 -2.86
N VAL A 173 -4.21 8.89 -2.61
CA VAL A 173 -5.17 8.19 -1.79
C VAL A 173 -4.48 7.17 -0.89
N VAL A 174 -4.79 7.19 0.40
CA VAL A 174 -4.41 6.11 1.32
C VAL A 174 -5.55 5.10 1.45
N ILE A 175 -5.23 3.83 1.25
CA ILE A 175 -6.16 2.71 1.44
C ILE A 175 -5.94 2.10 2.82
N LYS A 176 -6.87 2.29 3.73
CA LYS A 176 -6.86 1.64 5.05
C LYS A 176 -7.49 0.25 4.94
N ALA A 177 -6.64 -0.76 4.72
CA ALA A 177 -7.09 -2.15 4.63
C ALA A 177 -7.43 -2.71 6.02
N GLY A 178 -8.54 -3.44 6.11
CA GLY A 178 -8.89 -4.24 7.27
C GLY A 178 -8.15 -5.58 7.29
N PHE A 179 -8.76 -6.62 7.87
CA PHE A 179 -8.19 -7.97 7.79
C PHE A 179 -8.31 -8.51 6.35
N VAL A 180 -7.18 -8.87 5.77
CA VAL A 180 -7.09 -9.43 4.42
C VAL A 180 -6.40 -10.79 4.50
N ASP A 181 -6.97 -11.78 3.84
CA ASP A 181 -6.41 -13.14 3.78
C ASP A 181 -5.17 -13.17 2.89
N THR A 182 -4.02 -13.02 3.51
CA THR A 182 -2.69 -12.94 2.87
C THR A 182 -1.66 -13.74 3.65
N PRO A 183 -0.49 -14.04 3.08
CA PRO A 183 0.61 -14.62 3.84
C PRO A 183 1.02 -13.81 5.08
N MET A 184 0.92 -12.48 5.02
CA MET A 184 1.23 -11.58 6.15
C MET A 184 0.36 -11.84 7.38
N THR A 185 -0.88 -12.27 7.18
CA THR A 185 -1.87 -12.52 8.23
C THR A 185 -2.11 -14.01 8.49
N ALA A 186 -1.26 -14.90 7.94
CA ALA A 186 -1.45 -16.36 7.99
C ALA A 186 -1.45 -16.92 9.41
N HIS A 187 -0.74 -16.26 10.33
CA HIS A 187 -0.64 -16.63 11.75
C HIS A 187 -1.86 -16.19 12.58
N LEU A 188 -2.72 -15.32 12.04
CA LEU A 188 -3.95 -14.89 12.72
C LEU A 188 -5.07 -15.90 12.51
N LYS A 189 -5.94 -16.06 13.50
CA LYS A 189 -7.14 -16.90 13.37
C LYS A 189 -8.05 -16.30 12.30
N ARG A 190 -8.10 -16.98 11.15
CA ARG A 190 -8.90 -16.57 9.99
C ARG A 190 -10.36 -16.92 10.16
N GLY A 191 -11.23 -16.11 9.58
CA GLY A 191 -12.67 -16.39 9.45
C GLY A 191 -13.56 -15.23 9.86
N GLY A 192 -14.83 -15.35 9.46
CA GLY A 192 -15.87 -14.37 9.76
C GLY A 192 -15.95 -13.19 8.78
N PRO A 193 -16.98 -12.33 8.95
CA PRO A 193 -17.33 -11.29 7.97
C PRO A 193 -16.34 -10.13 7.88
N LEU A 194 -15.39 -10.02 8.83
CA LEU A 194 -14.39 -8.96 8.84
C LEU A 194 -13.20 -9.23 7.92
N TRP A 195 -13.06 -10.47 7.43
CA TRP A 195 -11.98 -10.86 6.53
C TRP A 195 -12.35 -10.64 5.07
N ALA A 196 -11.44 -10.04 4.34
CA ALA A 196 -11.57 -9.81 2.90
C ALA A 196 -10.57 -10.65 2.10
N LYS A 197 -10.94 -11.00 0.87
CA LYS A 197 -9.99 -11.55 -0.12
C LYS A 197 -9.13 -10.42 -0.69
N PRO A 198 -7.86 -10.66 -1.08
CA PRO A 198 -7.02 -9.67 -1.75
C PRO A 198 -7.71 -8.99 -2.94
N ALA A 199 -8.44 -9.73 -3.74
CA ALA A 199 -9.18 -9.22 -4.89
C ALA A 199 -10.25 -8.16 -4.53
N THR A 200 -10.84 -8.22 -3.33
CA THR A 200 -11.79 -7.20 -2.87
C THR A 200 -11.09 -5.88 -2.58
N VAL A 201 -9.92 -5.94 -1.94
CA VAL A 201 -9.09 -4.75 -1.68
C VAL A 201 -8.54 -4.19 -2.99
N ALA A 202 -8.10 -5.05 -3.90
CA ALA A 202 -7.59 -4.67 -5.22
C ALA A 202 -8.63 -3.87 -6.04
N ARG A 203 -9.90 -4.29 -6.05
CA ARG A 203 -10.99 -3.52 -6.69
C ARG A 203 -11.16 -2.12 -6.08
N THR A 204 -11.03 -1.99 -4.76
CA THR A 204 -11.09 -0.68 -4.08
C THR A 204 -9.91 0.18 -4.46
N ILE A 205 -8.70 -0.39 -4.55
CA ILE A 205 -7.48 0.30 -4.98
C ILE A 205 -7.64 0.83 -6.40
N ARG A 206 -8.10 -0.02 -7.33
CA ARG A 206 -8.34 0.37 -8.72
C ARG A 206 -9.36 1.51 -8.81
N ALA A 207 -10.51 1.37 -8.16
CA ALA A 207 -11.53 2.42 -8.15
C ALA A 207 -11.03 3.75 -7.56
N ALA A 208 -10.14 3.69 -6.56
CA ALA A 208 -9.53 4.87 -5.97
C ALA A 208 -8.46 5.52 -6.87
N ALA A 209 -7.76 4.72 -7.70
CA ALA A 209 -6.83 5.23 -8.69
C ALA A 209 -7.53 5.90 -9.89
N GLU A 210 -8.67 5.34 -10.32
CA GLU A 210 -9.41 5.84 -11.48
C GLU A 210 -10.27 7.10 -11.19
N ARG A 211 -10.61 7.33 -9.92
CA ARG A 211 -11.55 8.39 -9.54
C ARG A 211 -10.98 9.27 -8.43
N PRO A 212 -10.63 10.51 -8.72
CA PRO A 212 -10.28 11.47 -7.68
C PRO A 212 -11.45 11.63 -6.71
N GLY A 213 -11.16 11.70 -5.42
CA GLY A 213 -12.20 11.76 -4.41
C GLY A 213 -11.63 11.92 -3.00
N ARG A 214 -12.03 11.06 -2.08
CA ARG A 214 -11.58 11.13 -0.70
C ARG A 214 -10.11 10.68 -0.57
N PRO A 215 -9.26 11.43 0.15
CA PRO A 215 -7.86 11.04 0.36
C PRO A 215 -7.69 9.78 1.22
N VAL A 216 -8.74 9.39 1.97
CA VAL A 216 -8.76 8.20 2.82
C VAL A 216 -9.91 7.29 2.43
N VAL A 217 -9.60 6.05 2.05
CA VAL A 217 -10.55 5.01 1.65
C VAL A 217 -10.33 3.75 2.49
N TYR A 218 -11.41 3.16 3.00
CA TYR A 218 -11.37 1.90 3.75
C TYR A 218 -11.69 0.72 2.85
N ALA A 219 -10.94 -0.34 2.97
CA ALA A 219 -11.13 -1.56 2.19
C ALA A 219 -11.18 -2.83 3.07
N PRO A 220 -12.32 -3.51 3.14
CA PRO A 220 -13.66 -3.14 2.65
C PRO A 220 -14.25 -1.88 3.31
N TRP A 221 -15.22 -1.27 2.63
CA TRP A 221 -15.82 0.02 3.00
C TRP A 221 -16.41 0.07 4.43
N PHE A 222 -16.93 -1.04 4.95
CA PHE A 222 -17.56 -1.13 6.27
C PHE A 222 -16.57 -0.87 7.42
N TRP A 223 -15.26 -1.06 7.20
CA TRP A 223 -14.23 -0.73 8.18
C TRP A 223 -14.24 0.74 8.58
N ARG A 224 -14.73 1.63 7.71
CA ARG A 224 -14.91 3.04 8.07
C ARG A 224 -15.80 3.21 9.29
N TYR A 225 -16.89 2.49 9.36
CA TYR A 225 -17.84 2.59 10.47
C TYR A 225 -17.33 1.87 11.73
N ILE A 226 -16.70 0.72 11.56
CA ILE A 226 -16.04 0.02 12.66
C ILE A 226 -14.98 0.93 13.30
N MET A 227 -14.13 1.54 12.49
CA MET A 227 -13.07 2.40 12.99
C MET A 227 -13.60 3.73 13.54
N LEU A 228 -14.71 4.24 13.03
CA LEU A 228 -15.40 5.38 13.66
C LEU A 228 -15.77 5.06 15.10
N VAL A 229 -16.33 3.88 15.36
CA VAL A 229 -16.64 3.44 16.73
C VAL A 229 -15.36 3.24 17.53
N VAL A 230 -14.40 2.46 17.00
CA VAL A 230 -13.14 2.12 17.70
C VAL A 230 -12.38 3.37 18.12
N ARG A 231 -12.28 4.40 17.27
CA ARG A 231 -11.59 5.66 17.57
C ARG A 231 -12.24 6.45 18.70
N ASN A 232 -13.56 6.35 18.84
CA ASN A 232 -14.33 7.13 19.82
C ASN A 232 -14.66 6.36 21.11
N VAL A 233 -14.28 5.09 21.22
CA VAL A 233 -14.44 4.34 22.50
C VAL A 233 -13.61 5.03 23.59
N PRO A 234 -14.20 5.42 24.74
CA PRO A 234 -13.44 6.02 25.85
C PRO A 234 -12.28 5.14 26.32
N ALA A 235 -11.17 5.75 26.72
CA ALA A 235 -9.94 5.03 27.07
C ALA A 235 -10.17 3.99 28.17
N PHE A 236 -10.97 4.30 29.19
CA PHE A 236 -11.25 3.39 30.32
C PHE A 236 -12.03 2.13 29.91
N ILE A 237 -12.80 2.17 28.78
CA ILE A 237 -13.44 0.99 28.19
C ILE A 237 -12.44 0.28 27.29
N PHE A 238 -11.73 1.02 26.43
CA PHE A 238 -10.81 0.46 25.45
C PHE A 238 -9.68 -0.33 26.12
N HIS A 239 -9.13 0.16 27.24
CA HIS A 239 -8.07 -0.51 28.00
C HIS A 239 -8.50 -1.85 28.64
N LYS A 240 -9.79 -2.15 28.69
CA LYS A 240 -10.31 -3.46 29.12
C LYS A 240 -10.45 -4.47 27.98
N THR A 241 -10.24 -4.03 26.74
CA THR A 241 -10.26 -4.90 25.55
C THR A 241 -8.89 -5.53 25.32
N ARG A 242 -8.84 -6.64 24.58
CA ARG A 242 -7.60 -7.29 24.13
C ARG A 242 -7.35 -7.04 22.62
N LEU A 243 -7.76 -5.90 22.14
CA LEU A 243 -7.57 -5.50 20.73
C LEU A 243 -6.12 -5.14 20.42
#